data_faa0e9a34aec30b857675c4174473158
#
_entry.id   faa0e9a34aec30b857675c4174473158
#
_cell.length_a   1.000
_cell.length_b   1.000
_cell.length_c   1.000
_cell.angle_alpha   90.00
_cell.angle_beta   90.00
_cell.angle_gamma   90.00
#
_symmetry.space_group_name_H-M   'P 1'
#
loop_
_entity.id
_entity.type
_entity.pdbx_description
1 polymer ?
#
loop_
_entity_poly.entity_id
_entity_poly.type
_entity_poly.pdbx_seq_one_letter_code
_entity_poly.pdbx_strand_id
1 'polypeptide(L)'
;MLAANDSKVVELKNITKLFGSKVANMNVNLDLYKGEILSILGENGSGKTTSMNIISGLYAPDEGSIYINGEIAKINSPHDSLMYGIGMVHQHFKLVDVFTAAENVVLGLDKKDYERFANAIKEQEEERFNKMREQGQEPSEEEIKESQRLVKNAKSFNVKNAATRIKEMCDRYGFELDPNKKVYDMTVSEKQTLEIVKALYRNANILILDEPTAVLTPQEIDRLFEVIKNMRNDGKSIVIITHKLNEVMRISDRVAIFRKGSHIATVKTSETSIKELTDMMVGAKVDLEIERSEPKDVADRLFVNNLTVKNNDGRVAVKDVSFIARSGEILGIAGISGSGQRELLEAIQGLRPLEGGEIIFHNPKKDKPATFFHKTLKKIKELAAKGVFHDPEGNKISFKGMSNREIRKMVNEGNVLFYEDEIVNLKGKNPLQIRELGIRLSFVPEDRLGMGLVGNMNLIDNTMLRSYRHGHWIFLDRERPRKLIEKIIKELDISTPSTTTQISKLSGGNVQKVLVGREIALAPKVFMAAYPVRGLDINSSYTIYNLLDKQKCNGIAVIYVGEDLDVLLALCDRIMVLCDGKISGFVDARTATKEQIGEMMTRHTEVQ
;
A
#
# COMPACT_ATOMS: atom_id res chain seq x y z
N MET A 1 31.81 -12.71 15.32
CA MET A 1 32.33 -12.64 13.95
C MET A 1 32.16 -14.01 13.32
N LEU A 2 31.06 -14.30 12.66
CA LEU A 2 30.90 -15.52 11.86
C LEU A 2 31.66 -15.27 10.55
N ALA A 3 32.61 -16.13 10.24
CA ALA A 3 33.31 -16.12 8.96
C ALA A 3 32.28 -16.22 7.85
N ALA A 4 32.27 -15.28 6.95
CA ALA A 4 31.43 -15.30 5.76
C ALA A 4 31.68 -16.61 5.02
N ASN A 5 30.65 -17.45 4.92
CA ASN A 5 30.70 -18.68 4.16
C ASN A 5 30.62 -18.23 2.69
N ASP A 6 31.75 -18.10 1.99
CA ASP A 6 31.84 -17.58 0.61
C ASP A 6 31.23 -18.52 -0.44
N SER A 7 30.45 -19.53 -0.04
CA SER A 7 29.84 -20.48 -0.96
C SER A 7 28.54 -19.88 -1.56
N LYS A 8 28.57 -19.67 -2.86
CA LYS A 8 27.39 -19.23 -3.62
C LYS A 8 26.41 -20.39 -3.76
N VAL A 9 25.16 -20.17 -3.30
CA VAL A 9 24.08 -21.17 -3.44
C VAL A 9 23.23 -20.92 -4.70
N VAL A 10 23.11 -19.68 -5.15
CA VAL A 10 22.51 -19.31 -6.45
C VAL A 10 23.43 -18.33 -7.16
N GLU A 11 23.65 -18.54 -8.45
CA GLU A 11 24.35 -17.58 -9.31
C GLU A 11 23.59 -17.44 -10.64
N LEU A 12 23.15 -16.23 -10.95
CA LEU A 12 22.61 -15.87 -12.25
C LEU A 12 23.71 -15.24 -13.09
N LYS A 13 23.91 -15.72 -14.31
CA LYS A 13 24.89 -15.18 -15.26
C LYS A 13 24.22 -14.74 -16.53
N ASN A 14 24.29 -13.44 -16.82
CA ASN A 14 23.81 -12.79 -18.05
C ASN A 14 22.35 -13.13 -18.39
N ILE A 15 21.49 -13.20 -17.38
CA ILE A 15 20.08 -13.56 -17.58
C ILE A 15 19.36 -12.46 -18.33
N THR A 16 18.80 -12.81 -19.49
CA THR A 16 17.95 -11.94 -20.31
C THR A 16 16.57 -12.57 -20.45
N LYS A 17 15.52 -11.74 -20.31
CA LYS A 17 14.12 -12.16 -20.50
C LYS A 17 13.32 -11.13 -21.28
N LEU A 18 12.67 -11.61 -22.34
CA LEU A 18 11.84 -10.82 -23.24
C LEU A 18 10.37 -11.26 -23.13
N PHE A 19 9.44 -10.33 -23.18
CA PHE A 19 8.01 -10.58 -23.36
C PHE A 19 7.55 -9.84 -24.63
N GLY A 20 7.56 -10.53 -25.75
CA GLY A 20 7.37 -9.92 -27.07
C GLY A 20 8.47 -8.90 -27.38
N SER A 21 8.11 -7.64 -27.60
CA SER A 21 9.08 -6.54 -27.82
C SER A 21 9.60 -5.90 -26.53
N LYS A 22 9.06 -6.27 -25.36
CA LYS A 22 9.43 -5.66 -24.08
C LYS A 22 10.54 -6.45 -23.41
N VAL A 23 11.67 -5.78 -23.14
CA VAL A 23 12.74 -6.32 -22.32
C VAL A 23 12.35 -6.22 -20.85
N ALA A 24 12.23 -7.36 -20.16
CA ALA A 24 11.93 -7.41 -18.74
C ALA A 24 13.19 -7.50 -17.89
N ASN A 25 14.18 -8.31 -18.35
CA ASN A 25 15.52 -8.40 -17.76
C ASN A 25 16.57 -8.37 -18.87
N MET A 26 17.70 -7.74 -18.61
CA MET A 26 18.80 -7.60 -19.57
C MET A 26 20.13 -7.79 -18.86
N ASN A 27 20.86 -8.86 -19.22
CA ASN A 27 22.16 -9.21 -18.69
C ASN A 27 22.24 -9.18 -17.15
N VAL A 28 21.24 -9.74 -16.46
CA VAL A 28 21.21 -9.76 -15.01
C VAL A 28 22.22 -10.75 -14.47
N ASN A 29 23.09 -10.28 -13.57
CA ASN A 29 24.06 -11.06 -12.83
C ASN A 29 23.75 -10.89 -11.33
N LEU A 30 23.54 -11.99 -10.60
CA LEU A 30 23.15 -11.95 -9.19
C LEU A 30 23.69 -13.17 -8.46
N ASP A 31 24.26 -12.96 -7.29
CA ASP A 31 24.79 -14.02 -6.44
C ASP A 31 24.06 -14.02 -5.08
N LEU A 32 23.65 -15.20 -4.62
CA LEU A 32 23.16 -15.46 -3.28
C LEU A 32 24.11 -16.40 -2.55
N TYR A 33 24.53 -16.04 -1.33
CA TYR A 33 25.42 -16.85 -0.52
C TYR A 33 24.65 -17.72 0.49
N LYS A 34 25.30 -18.78 0.98
CA LYS A 34 24.72 -19.69 1.97
C LYS A 34 24.49 -18.96 3.32
N GLY A 35 23.28 -19.05 3.84
CA GLY A 35 22.92 -18.42 5.11
C GLY A 35 22.89 -16.88 5.06
N GLU A 36 22.62 -16.32 3.88
CA GLU A 36 22.50 -14.88 3.65
C GLU A 36 21.03 -14.46 3.53
N ILE A 37 20.72 -13.26 3.99
CA ILE A 37 19.50 -12.53 3.64
C ILE A 37 19.86 -11.46 2.61
N LEU A 38 19.48 -11.70 1.35
CA LEU A 38 19.65 -10.78 0.24
C LEU A 38 18.34 -10.06 -0.07
N SER A 39 18.30 -8.75 0.05
CA SER A 39 17.17 -7.98 -0.46
C SER A 39 17.36 -7.60 -1.92
N ILE A 40 16.28 -7.71 -2.70
CA ILE A 40 16.19 -7.21 -4.07
C ILE A 40 15.34 -5.96 -4.07
N LEU A 41 15.99 -4.84 -4.34
CA LEU A 41 15.43 -3.51 -4.28
C LEU A 41 15.32 -2.90 -5.67
N GLY A 42 14.26 -2.14 -5.93
CA GLY A 42 14.07 -1.43 -7.20
C GLY A 42 12.62 -0.98 -7.38
N GLU A 43 12.39 -0.08 -8.30
CA GLU A 43 11.05 0.41 -8.62
C GLU A 43 10.16 -0.67 -9.25
N ASN A 44 8.85 -0.42 -9.30
CA ASN A 44 7.91 -1.32 -9.95
C ASN A 44 8.21 -1.44 -11.45
N GLY A 45 8.25 -2.69 -11.95
CA GLY A 45 8.64 -2.96 -13.33
C GLY A 45 10.15 -2.95 -13.60
N SER A 46 11.00 -2.88 -12.57
CA SER A 46 12.47 -2.94 -12.73
C SER A 46 13.03 -4.34 -13.00
N GLY A 47 12.18 -5.38 -13.07
CA GLY A 47 12.60 -6.75 -13.39
C GLY A 47 12.84 -7.68 -12.18
N LYS A 48 12.64 -7.22 -10.94
CA LYS A 48 12.84 -8.01 -9.70
C LYS A 48 12.07 -9.32 -9.69
N THR A 49 10.74 -9.23 -9.73
CA THR A 49 9.84 -10.40 -9.71
C THR A 49 10.07 -11.29 -10.92
N THR A 50 10.42 -10.72 -12.09
CA THR A 50 10.76 -11.51 -13.29
C THR A 50 12.01 -12.36 -13.06
N SER A 51 13.07 -11.79 -12.48
CA SER A 51 14.30 -12.55 -12.16
C SER A 51 14.02 -13.68 -11.16
N MET A 52 13.18 -13.42 -10.17
CA MET A 52 12.82 -14.43 -9.17
C MET A 52 11.87 -15.50 -9.73
N ASN A 53 10.98 -15.14 -10.63
CA ASN A 53 10.13 -16.08 -11.36
C ASN A 53 10.95 -17.00 -12.30
N ILE A 54 12.10 -16.54 -12.78
CA ILE A 54 13.03 -17.39 -13.53
C ILE A 54 13.66 -18.43 -12.60
N ILE A 55 14.15 -18.03 -11.43
CA ILE A 55 14.72 -18.97 -10.43
C ILE A 55 13.66 -19.95 -9.92
N SER A 56 12.41 -19.49 -9.73
CA SER A 56 11.30 -20.33 -9.30
C SER A 56 10.70 -21.22 -10.40
N GLY A 57 11.22 -21.13 -11.64
CA GLY A 57 10.78 -21.97 -12.75
C GLY A 57 9.44 -21.60 -13.39
N LEU A 58 8.90 -20.41 -13.08
CA LEU A 58 7.69 -19.89 -13.75
C LEU A 58 7.99 -19.38 -15.15
N TYR A 59 9.21 -18.87 -15.38
CA TYR A 59 9.70 -18.44 -16.68
C TYR A 59 11.06 -19.07 -16.98
N ALA A 60 11.27 -19.52 -18.21
CA ALA A 60 12.60 -19.84 -18.69
C ALA A 60 13.32 -18.55 -19.12
N PRO A 61 14.62 -18.37 -18.87
CA PRO A 61 15.40 -17.28 -19.45
C PRO A 61 15.51 -17.45 -20.96
N ASP A 62 15.60 -16.36 -21.70
CA ASP A 62 15.84 -16.39 -23.14
C ASP A 62 17.35 -16.48 -23.43
N GLU A 63 18.19 -15.89 -22.53
CA GLU A 63 19.65 -15.99 -22.57
C GLU A 63 20.20 -16.08 -21.14
N GLY A 64 21.43 -16.59 -21.03
CA GLY A 64 22.16 -16.72 -19.78
C GLY A 64 22.00 -18.10 -19.12
N SER A 65 22.56 -18.25 -17.92
CA SER A 65 22.60 -19.54 -17.21
C SER A 65 22.38 -19.35 -15.72
N ILE A 66 21.72 -20.32 -15.10
CA ILE A 66 21.49 -20.41 -13.66
C ILE A 66 22.42 -21.47 -13.09
N TYR A 67 23.10 -21.15 -11.99
CA TYR A 67 23.92 -22.11 -11.25
C TYR A 67 23.37 -22.25 -9.84
N ILE A 68 23.27 -23.48 -9.38
CA ILE A 68 22.89 -23.83 -8.01
C ILE A 68 24.04 -24.65 -7.39
N ASN A 69 24.57 -24.18 -6.26
CA ASN A 69 25.73 -24.77 -5.59
C ASN A 69 26.94 -24.99 -6.54
N GLY A 70 27.14 -24.09 -7.52
CA GLY A 70 28.22 -24.12 -8.50
C GLY A 70 27.97 -24.97 -9.75
N GLU A 71 26.87 -25.72 -9.82
CA GLU A 71 26.49 -26.53 -10.97
C GLU A 71 25.41 -25.87 -11.82
N ILE A 72 25.45 -26.06 -13.14
CA ILE A 72 24.43 -25.53 -14.05
C ILE A 72 23.08 -26.17 -13.75
N ALA A 73 22.11 -25.36 -13.36
CA ALA A 73 20.75 -25.79 -13.09
C ALA A 73 19.85 -25.58 -14.32
N LYS A 74 19.09 -26.62 -14.69
CA LYS A 74 18.05 -26.55 -15.71
C LYS A 74 16.69 -26.46 -15.00
N ILE A 75 16.16 -25.25 -14.89
CA ILE A 75 14.89 -24.96 -14.22
C ILE A 75 13.86 -24.57 -15.30
N ASN A 76 12.97 -25.47 -15.67
CA ASN A 76 11.93 -25.28 -16.68
C ASN A 76 10.53 -25.28 -16.08
N SER A 77 10.40 -25.64 -14.81
CA SER A 77 9.12 -25.71 -14.09
C SER A 77 9.30 -25.39 -12.60
N PRO A 78 8.23 -25.01 -11.88
CA PRO A 78 8.29 -24.85 -10.43
C PRO A 78 8.65 -26.15 -9.69
N HIS A 79 8.37 -27.30 -10.28
CA HIS A 79 8.80 -28.57 -9.73
C HIS A 79 10.32 -28.73 -9.79
N ASP A 80 10.96 -28.32 -10.89
CA ASP A 80 12.43 -28.38 -10.99
C ASP A 80 13.07 -27.46 -9.94
N SER A 81 12.55 -26.25 -9.77
CA SER A 81 13.00 -25.31 -8.75
C SER A 81 12.92 -25.92 -7.34
N LEU A 82 11.81 -26.62 -7.04
CA LEU A 82 11.63 -27.33 -5.77
C LEU A 82 12.65 -28.47 -5.61
N MET A 83 13.02 -29.15 -6.70
CA MET A 83 14.07 -30.21 -6.69
C MET A 83 15.43 -29.66 -6.28
N TYR A 84 15.73 -28.40 -6.62
CA TYR A 84 16.94 -27.69 -6.18
C TYR A 84 16.79 -27.06 -4.78
N GLY A 85 15.69 -27.32 -4.06
CA GLY A 85 15.44 -26.79 -2.71
C GLY A 85 15.06 -25.32 -2.70
N ILE A 86 14.49 -24.79 -3.77
CA ILE A 86 14.06 -23.39 -3.88
C ILE A 86 12.54 -23.33 -3.66
N GLY A 87 12.10 -22.49 -2.71
CA GLY A 87 10.70 -22.19 -2.44
C GLY A 87 10.41 -20.71 -2.65
N MET A 88 9.30 -20.39 -3.29
CA MET A 88 8.86 -19.00 -3.49
C MET A 88 7.50 -18.78 -2.84
N VAL A 89 7.43 -17.73 -2.02
CA VAL A 89 6.20 -17.17 -1.46
C VAL A 89 5.83 -15.94 -2.28
N HIS A 90 4.68 -16.00 -2.94
CA HIS A 90 4.20 -14.96 -3.85
C HIS A 90 3.47 -13.86 -3.10
N GLN A 91 3.44 -12.65 -3.66
CA GLN A 91 2.69 -11.50 -3.16
C GLN A 91 1.19 -11.80 -2.98
N HIS A 92 0.60 -12.62 -3.87
CA HIS A 92 -0.78 -13.11 -3.74
C HIS A 92 -0.75 -14.57 -3.33
N PHE A 93 -1.40 -14.89 -2.23
CA PHE A 93 -1.42 -16.23 -1.65
C PHE A 93 -1.93 -17.29 -2.64
N LYS A 94 -1.21 -18.39 -2.74
CA LYS A 94 -1.57 -19.56 -3.55
C LYS A 94 -2.18 -20.66 -2.67
N LEU A 95 -3.20 -20.29 -1.88
CA LEU A 95 -3.89 -21.14 -0.93
C LEU A 95 -5.30 -21.46 -1.39
N VAL A 96 -5.80 -22.63 -0.99
CA VAL A 96 -7.20 -23.05 -1.22
C VAL A 96 -7.98 -22.74 0.05
N ASP A 97 -8.90 -21.78 -0.03
CA ASP A 97 -9.60 -21.22 1.13
C ASP A 97 -10.42 -22.26 1.93
N VAL A 98 -11.01 -23.23 1.26
CA VAL A 98 -11.86 -24.26 1.91
C VAL A 98 -11.06 -25.37 2.63
N PHE A 99 -9.75 -25.43 2.40
CA PHE A 99 -8.84 -26.41 3.01
C PHE A 99 -8.25 -25.89 4.32
N THR A 100 -7.85 -26.84 5.18
CA THR A 100 -7.05 -26.54 6.38
C THR A 100 -5.60 -26.18 5.99
N ALA A 101 -4.83 -25.64 6.95
CA ALA A 101 -3.41 -25.40 6.74
C ALA A 101 -2.68 -26.70 6.34
N ALA A 102 -2.90 -27.79 7.07
CA ALA A 102 -2.27 -29.08 6.79
C ALA A 102 -2.61 -29.62 5.39
N GLU A 103 -3.87 -29.50 4.96
CA GLU A 103 -4.30 -29.92 3.61
C GLU A 103 -3.65 -29.06 2.52
N ASN A 104 -3.52 -27.74 2.72
CA ASN A 104 -2.83 -26.86 1.77
C ASN A 104 -1.34 -27.16 1.63
N VAL A 105 -0.68 -27.55 2.72
CA VAL A 105 0.76 -27.86 2.71
C VAL A 105 1.05 -29.11 1.90
N VAL A 106 0.22 -30.14 2.01
CA VAL A 106 0.40 -31.44 1.31
C VAL A 106 -0.19 -31.46 -0.10
N LEU A 107 -0.96 -30.46 -0.47
CA LEU A 107 -1.61 -30.39 -1.78
C LEU A 107 -0.59 -30.44 -2.93
N GLY A 108 -0.79 -31.40 -3.86
CA GLY A 108 0.05 -31.54 -5.06
C GLY A 108 1.37 -32.26 -4.84
N LEU A 109 1.62 -32.85 -3.67
CA LEU A 109 2.79 -33.68 -3.41
C LEU A 109 2.49 -35.16 -3.82
N ASP A 110 3.45 -35.79 -4.49
CA ASP A 110 3.39 -37.19 -4.88
C ASP A 110 4.27 -38.08 -3.97
N LYS A 111 4.26 -39.41 -4.23
CA LYS A 111 5.04 -40.39 -3.45
C LYS A 111 6.56 -40.11 -3.55
N LYS A 112 7.05 -39.66 -4.70
CA LYS A 112 8.47 -39.38 -4.91
C LYS A 112 8.91 -38.17 -4.11
N ASP A 113 8.04 -37.15 -3.96
CA ASP A 113 8.30 -36.00 -3.12
C ASP A 113 8.48 -36.41 -1.66
N TYR A 114 7.61 -37.31 -1.14
CA TYR A 114 7.72 -37.80 0.24
C TYR A 114 9.01 -38.62 0.46
N GLU A 115 9.41 -39.45 -0.49
CA GLU A 115 10.67 -40.22 -0.42
C GLU A 115 11.87 -39.26 -0.41
N ARG A 116 11.85 -38.24 -1.22
CA ARG A 116 12.91 -37.20 -1.26
C ARG A 116 12.99 -36.43 0.06
N PHE A 117 11.86 -35.97 0.58
CA PHE A 117 11.84 -35.26 1.87
C PHE A 117 12.38 -36.13 3.01
N ALA A 118 12.03 -37.39 3.03
CA ALA A 118 12.56 -38.32 4.02
C ALA A 118 14.07 -38.51 3.91
N ASN A 119 14.61 -38.59 2.69
CA ASN A 119 16.05 -38.70 2.46
C ASN A 119 16.77 -37.40 2.87
N ALA A 120 16.24 -36.24 2.52
CA ALA A 120 16.82 -34.96 2.90
C ALA A 120 16.81 -34.74 4.42
N ILE A 121 15.75 -35.15 5.11
CA ILE A 121 15.71 -35.12 6.59
C ILE A 121 16.76 -36.05 7.17
N LYS A 122 16.91 -37.26 6.61
CA LYS A 122 17.91 -38.21 7.05
C LYS A 122 19.34 -37.64 6.93
N GLU A 123 19.67 -37.03 5.78
CA GLU A 123 20.96 -36.38 5.56
C GLU A 123 21.21 -35.23 6.55
N GLN A 124 20.21 -34.37 6.79
CA GLN A 124 20.31 -33.28 7.77
C GLN A 124 20.54 -33.77 9.20
N GLU A 125 19.85 -34.84 9.61
CA GLU A 125 20.04 -35.42 10.93
C GLU A 125 21.42 -36.12 11.05
N GLU A 126 21.89 -36.78 10.00
CA GLU A 126 23.24 -37.35 9.96
C GLU A 126 24.31 -36.27 10.05
N GLU A 127 24.18 -35.13 9.35
CA GLU A 127 25.09 -33.99 9.50
C GLU A 127 25.04 -33.40 10.92
N ARG A 128 23.83 -33.28 11.50
CA ARG A 128 23.67 -32.82 12.89
C ARG A 128 24.40 -33.73 13.86
N PHE A 129 24.22 -35.04 13.74
CA PHE A 129 24.89 -36.02 14.60
C PHE A 129 26.41 -36.03 14.39
N ASN A 130 26.90 -35.83 13.19
CA ASN A 130 28.33 -35.72 12.91
C ASN A 130 28.94 -34.46 13.58
N LYS A 131 28.26 -33.30 13.52
CA LYS A 131 28.67 -32.07 14.19
C LYS A 131 28.69 -32.25 15.73
N MET A 132 27.72 -32.96 16.31
CA MET A 132 27.71 -33.27 17.73
C MET A 132 28.93 -34.12 18.12
N ARG A 133 29.27 -35.15 17.32
CA ARG A 133 30.46 -35.99 17.53
C ARG A 133 31.77 -35.19 17.42
N GLU A 134 31.89 -34.29 16.44
CA GLU A 134 33.02 -33.38 16.28
C GLU A 134 33.21 -32.47 17.51
N GLN A 135 32.11 -32.16 18.22
CA GLN A 135 32.11 -31.36 19.44
C GLN A 135 32.27 -32.25 20.71
N GLY A 136 32.51 -33.55 20.54
CA GLY A 136 32.71 -34.50 21.65
C GLY A 136 31.40 -34.91 22.34
N GLN A 137 30.26 -34.71 21.73
CA GLN A 137 28.93 -35.11 22.24
C GLN A 137 28.38 -36.25 21.38
N GLU A 138 28.04 -37.39 22.02
CA GLU A 138 27.34 -38.49 21.36
C GLU A 138 25.83 -38.25 21.42
N PRO A 139 25.10 -38.49 20.28
CA PRO A 139 23.64 -38.39 20.27
C PRO A 139 22.99 -39.36 21.25
N SER A 140 22.04 -38.90 22.04
CA SER A 140 21.28 -39.76 22.96
C SER A 140 20.36 -40.75 22.20
N GLU A 141 20.00 -41.85 22.88
CA GLU A 141 19.02 -42.81 22.30
C GLU A 141 17.68 -42.16 21.98
N GLU A 142 17.24 -41.16 22.73
CA GLU A 142 16.02 -40.41 22.47
C GLU A 142 16.15 -39.58 21.17
N GLU A 143 17.24 -38.89 20.96
CA GLU A 143 17.50 -38.09 19.75
C GLU A 143 17.57 -38.98 18.50
N ILE A 144 18.19 -40.18 18.60
CA ILE A 144 18.22 -41.15 17.50
C ILE A 144 16.83 -41.67 17.19
N LYS A 145 16.02 -42.00 18.20
CA LYS A 145 14.64 -42.44 18.01
C LYS A 145 13.75 -41.37 17.42
N GLU A 146 13.91 -40.14 17.84
CA GLU A 146 13.19 -38.97 17.32
C GLU A 146 13.53 -38.73 15.84
N SER A 147 14.82 -38.76 15.48
CA SER A 147 15.29 -38.66 14.08
C SER A 147 14.68 -39.76 13.20
N GLN A 148 14.70 -41.03 13.67
CA GLN A 148 14.06 -42.13 12.94
C GLN A 148 12.54 -41.95 12.77
N ARG A 149 11.87 -41.38 13.78
CA ARG A 149 10.43 -41.05 13.72
C ARG A 149 10.15 -39.92 12.69
N LEU A 150 10.97 -38.87 12.64
CA LEU A 150 10.87 -37.80 11.68
C LEU A 150 10.99 -38.34 10.24
N VAL A 151 12.02 -39.14 9.96
CA VAL A 151 12.21 -39.77 8.64
C VAL A 151 11.05 -40.68 8.27
N LYS A 152 10.53 -41.48 9.22
CA LYS A 152 9.37 -42.36 8.99
C LYS A 152 8.10 -41.58 8.69
N ASN A 153 7.84 -40.52 9.43
CA ASN A 153 6.65 -39.67 9.24
C ASN A 153 6.70 -38.91 7.89
N ALA A 154 7.90 -38.56 7.44
CA ALA A 154 8.09 -37.90 6.15
C ALA A 154 7.83 -38.79 4.94
N LYS A 155 7.86 -40.12 5.08
CA LYS A 155 7.62 -41.11 3.98
C LYS A 155 6.16 -41.32 3.63
N SER A 156 5.22 -40.87 4.45
CA SER A 156 3.81 -41.22 4.27
C SER A 156 2.90 -40.00 4.06
N PHE A 157 2.08 -40.08 3.00
CA PHE A 157 0.96 -39.16 2.82
C PHE A 157 -0.08 -39.35 3.92
N ASN A 158 -0.06 -38.49 4.91
CA ASN A 158 -1.07 -38.42 5.95
C ASN A 158 -1.20 -37.00 6.48
N VAL A 159 -2.41 -36.43 6.35
CA VAL A 159 -2.68 -35.05 6.82
C VAL A 159 -2.39 -34.88 8.32
N LYS A 160 -2.62 -35.95 9.13
CA LYS A 160 -2.27 -35.90 10.57
C LYS A 160 -0.76 -35.80 10.81
N ASN A 161 0.04 -36.57 10.05
CA ASN A 161 1.50 -36.48 10.13
C ASN A 161 2.00 -35.08 9.65
N ALA A 162 1.34 -34.53 8.62
CA ALA A 162 1.62 -33.18 8.16
C ALA A 162 1.32 -32.14 9.26
N ALA A 163 0.19 -32.25 9.95
CA ALA A 163 -0.16 -31.35 11.05
C ALA A 163 0.87 -31.40 12.20
N THR A 164 1.37 -32.60 12.56
CA THR A 164 2.42 -32.77 13.58
C THR A 164 3.72 -32.09 13.14
N ARG A 165 4.16 -32.34 11.91
CA ARG A 165 5.38 -31.75 11.35
C ARG A 165 5.29 -30.23 11.20
N ILE A 166 4.12 -29.71 10.80
CA ILE A 166 3.88 -28.26 10.78
C ILE A 166 4.07 -27.67 12.18
N LYS A 167 3.54 -28.32 13.22
CA LYS A 167 3.69 -27.85 14.59
C LYS A 167 5.15 -27.86 15.03
N GLU A 168 5.90 -28.93 14.76
CA GLU A 168 7.34 -29.00 15.03
C GLU A 168 8.12 -27.86 14.34
N MET A 169 7.77 -27.54 13.10
CA MET A 169 8.38 -26.41 12.36
C MET A 169 7.98 -25.06 12.95
N CYS A 170 6.74 -24.91 13.39
CA CYS A 170 6.28 -23.70 14.06
C CYS A 170 7.04 -23.48 15.37
N ASP A 171 7.20 -24.50 16.17
CA ASP A 171 7.96 -24.46 17.43
C ASP A 171 9.45 -24.13 17.18
N ARG A 172 10.05 -24.70 16.11
CA ARG A 172 11.46 -24.47 15.75
C ARG A 172 11.76 -23.02 15.33
N TYR A 173 10.89 -22.42 14.53
CA TYR A 173 11.13 -21.08 13.95
C TYR A 173 10.40 -19.95 14.68
N GLY A 174 9.45 -20.27 15.56
CA GLY A 174 8.65 -19.30 16.29
C GLY A 174 7.41 -18.82 15.53
N PHE A 175 6.83 -19.68 14.69
CA PHE A 175 5.56 -19.41 14.04
C PHE A 175 4.35 -19.70 14.94
N GLU A 176 3.29 -18.92 14.79
CA GLU A 176 1.98 -19.20 15.36
C GLU A 176 1.02 -19.63 14.24
N LEU A 177 0.74 -20.94 14.12
CA LEU A 177 -0.16 -21.50 13.10
C LEU A 177 -0.87 -22.73 13.63
N ASP A 178 -2.21 -22.75 13.58
CA ASP A 178 -3.00 -23.96 13.81
C ASP A 178 -3.11 -24.78 12.51
N PRO A 179 -2.54 -26.00 12.45
CA PRO A 179 -2.59 -26.85 11.25
C PRO A 179 -4.01 -27.24 10.83
N ASN A 180 -4.97 -27.23 11.76
CA ASN A 180 -6.35 -27.65 11.53
C ASN A 180 -7.28 -26.48 11.16
N LYS A 181 -6.84 -25.23 11.30
CA LYS A 181 -7.61 -24.04 10.95
C LYS A 181 -7.80 -23.96 9.44
N LYS A 182 -9.02 -23.66 9.00
CA LYS A 182 -9.31 -23.44 7.58
C LYS A 182 -8.82 -22.09 7.11
N VAL A 183 -8.32 -22.03 5.87
CA VAL A 183 -7.70 -20.82 5.32
C VAL A 183 -8.66 -19.64 5.23
N TYR A 184 -9.95 -19.85 4.99
CA TYR A 184 -10.93 -18.77 4.97
C TYR A 184 -11.14 -18.10 6.36
N ASP A 185 -10.82 -18.80 7.46
CA ASP A 185 -10.89 -18.28 8.83
C ASP A 185 -9.58 -17.62 9.29
N MET A 186 -8.53 -17.71 8.47
CA MET A 186 -7.20 -17.18 8.80
C MET A 186 -7.10 -15.68 8.54
N THR A 187 -6.38 -15.01 9.41
CA THR A 187 -5.90 -13.64 9.18
C THR A 187 -4.90 -13.61 8.03
N VAL A 188 -4.60 -12.43 7.52
CA VAL A 188 -3.60 -12.25 6.46
C VAL A 188 -2.21 -12.69 6.94
N SER A 189 -1.85 -12.40 8.17
CA SER A 189 -0.59 -12.81 8.80
C SER A 189 -0.49 -14.34 8.91
N GLU A 190 -1.57 -15.02 9.30
CA GLU A 190 -1.61 -16.50 9.34
C GLU A 190 -1.48 -17.11 7.93
N LYS A 191 -2.10 -16.51 6.91
CA LYS A 191 -1.96 -16.94 5.50
C LYS A 191 -0.53 -16.78 5.02
N GLN A 192 0.13 -15.68 5.36
CA GLN A 192 1.55 -15.45 5.07
C GLN A 192 2.43 -16.51 5.73
N THR A 193 2.21 -16.77 7.01
CA THR A 193 2.90 -17.82 7.76
C THR A 193 2.70 -19.20 7.11
N LEU A 194 1.47 -19.52 6.70
CA LEU A 194 1.16 -20.79 6.03
C LEU A 194 1.94 -20.95 4.71
N GLU A 195 2.06 -19.92 3.89
CA GLU A 195 2.86 -19.99 2.64
C GLU A 195 4.35 -20.24 2.93
N ILE A 196 4.91 -19.62 3.96
CA ILE A 196 6.30 -19.86 4.36
C ILE A 196 6.46 -21.30 4.88
N VAL A 197 5.57 -21.74 5.77
CA VAL A 197 5.57 -23.10 6.31
C VAL A 197 5.42 -24.14 5.20
N LYS A 198 4.58 -23.89 4.19
CA LYS A 198 4.40 -24.73 3.00
C LYS A 198 5.71 -24.88 2.20
N ALA A 199 6.46 -23.79 2.01
CA ALA A 199 7.75 -23.86 1.36
C ALA A 199 8.80 -24.64 2.19
N LEU A 200 8.86 -24.41 3.50
CA LEU A 200 9.75 -25.12 4.42
C LEU A 200 9.39 -26.62 4.51
N TYR A 201 8.11 -26.97 4.59
CA TYR A 201 7.65 -28.37 4.60
C TYR A 201 8.13 -29.14 3.37
N ARG A 202 8.21 -28.47 2.22
CA ARG A 202 8.75 -28.98 0.96
C ARG A 202 10.28 -28.99 0.90
N ASN A 203 10.92 -28.79 2.05
CA ASN A 203 12.37 -28.81 2.23
C ASN A 203 13.12 -27.70 1.45
N ALA A 204 12.54 -26.51 1.36
CA ALA A 204 13.24 -25.37 0.78
C ALA A 204 14.43 -24.95 1.67
N ASN A 205 15.61 -24.83 1.06
CA ASN A 205 16.83 -24.29 1.66
C ASN A 205 17.09 -22.86 1.19
N ILE A 206 16.50 -22.49 0.05
CA ILE A 206 16.52 -21.17 -0.53
C ILE A 206 15.07 -20.68 -0.57
N LEU A 207 14.78 -19.58 0.13
CA LEU A 207 13.43 -18.99 0.21
C LEU A 207 13.41 -17.66 -0.51
N ILE A 208 12.44 -17.47 -1.40
CA ILE A 208 12.18 -16.20 -2.07
C ILE A 208 10.85 -15.67 -1.55
N LEU A 209 10.87 -14.50 -0.93
CA LEU A 209 9.70 -13.84 -0.35
C LEU A 209 9.40 -12.57 -1.16
N ASP A 210 8.27 -12.54 -1.85
CA ASP A 210 7.86 -11.40 -2.69
C ASP A 210 6.91 -10.48 -1.91
N GLU A 211 7.40 -9.30 -1.52
CA GLU A 211 6.72 -8.29 -0.70
C GLU A 211 6.04 -8.84 0.56
N PRO A 212 6.77 -9.58 1.43
CA PRO A 212 6.14 -10.34 2.52
C PRO A 212 5.51 -9.46 3.61
N THR A 213 5.76 -8.15 3.62
CA THR A 213 5.31 -7.21 4.65
C THR A 213 4.22 -6.26 4.16
N ALA A 214 3.74 -6.41 2.93
CA ALA A 214 2.84 -5.44 2.28
C ALA A 214 1.52 -5.20 3.04
N VAL A 215 1.05 -6.21 3.77
CA VAL A 215 -0.27 -6.21 4.44
C VAL A 215 -0.18 -6.47 5.96
N LEU A 216 1.03 -6.42 6.52
CA LEU A 216 1.31 -6.68 7.93
C LEU A 216 1.39 -5.39 8.75
N THR A 217 0.98 -5.47 10.01
CA THR A 217 1.20 -4.42 11.00
C THR A 217 2.67 -4.36 11.41
N PRO A 218 3.15 -3.25 12.00
CA PRO A 218 4.53 -3.15 12.49
C PRO A 218 4.93 -4.30 13.41
N GLN A 219 4.05 -4.70 14.33
CA GLN A 219 4.30 -5.80 15.27
C GLN A 219 4.40 -7.16 14.57
N GLU A 220 3.57 -7.39 13.54
CA GLU A 220 3.64 -8.61 12.73
C GLU A 220 4.90 -8.63 11.86
N ILE A 221 5.36 -7.46 11.37
CA ILE A 221 6.64 -7.32 10.66
C ILE A 221 7.81 -7.70 11.57
N ASP A 222 7.81 -7.22 12.82
CA ASP A 222 8.85 -7.55 13.79
C ASP A 222 8.93 -9.05 14.05
N ARG A 223 7.77 -9.70 14.25
CA ARG A 223 7.70 -11.18 14.41
C ARG A 223 8.20 -11.91 13.16
N LEU A 224 7.78 -11.47 11.97
CA LEU A 224 8.24 -12.07 10.72
C LEU A 224 9.76 -11.94 10.57
N PHE A 225 10.34 -10.81 10.94
CA PHE A 225 11.79 -10.59 10.86
C PHE A 225 12.56 -11.48 11.84
N GLU A 226 12.03 -11.72 13.05
CA GLU A 226 12.61 -12.69 13.99
C GLU A 226 12.59 -14.11 13.39
N VAL A 227 11.49 -14.52 12.79
CA VAL A 227 11.38 -15.82 12.11
C VAL A 227 12.38 -15.93 10.95
N ILE A 228 12.51 -14.89 10.12
CA ILE A 228 13.48 -14.86 9.02
C ILE A 228 14.91 -14.99 9.54
N LYS A 229 15.25 -14.29 10.63
CA LYS A 229 16.57 -14.43 11.29
C LYS A 229 16.80 -15.84 11.83
N ASN A 230 15.78 -16.47 12.43
CA ASN A 230 15.87 -17.83 12.93
C ASN A 230 16.13 -18.82 11.77
N MET A 231 15.43 -18.66 10.65
CA MET A 231 15.66 -19.47 9.45
C MET A 231 17.08 -19.27 8.87
N ARG A 232 17.58 -18.03 8.82
CA ARG A 232 18.95 -17.73 8.40
C ARG A 232 19.98 -18.41 9.33
N ASN A 233 19.79 -18.30 10.64
CA ASN A 233 20.68 -18.90 11.64
C ASN A 233 20.68 -20.43 11.55
N ASP A 234 19.59 -21.04 11.07
CA ASP A 234 19.47 -22.45 10.74
C ASP A 234 20.07 -22.82 9.37
N GLY A 235 20.77 -21.87 8.72
CA GLY A 235 21.49 -22.08 7.46
C GLY A 235 20.66 -21.92 6.19
N LYS A 236 19.40 -21.45 6.28
CA LYS A 236 18.60 -21.13 5.11
C LYS A 236 19.11 -19.83 4.45
N SER A 237 19.09 -19.78 3.13
CA SER A 237 19.39 -18.58 2.33
C SER A 237 18.08 -17.93 1.90
N ILE A 238 17.96 -16.62 2.09
CA ILE A 238 16.67 -15.94 1.94
C ILE A 238 16.81 -14.75 0.98
N VAL A 239 15.92 -14.67 0.00
CA VAL A 239 15.78 -13.50 -0.87
C VAL A 239 14.47 -12.79 -0.51
N ILE A 240 14.55 -11.49 -0.27
CA ILE A 240 13.38 -10.65 0.02
C ILE A 240 13.24 -9.63 -1.11
N ILE A 241 12.13 -9.66 -1.83
CA ILE A 241 11.79 -8.61 -2.78
C ILE A 241 10.97 -7.57 -2.03
N THR A 242 11.43 -6.33 -1.99
CA THR A 242 10.70 -5.22 -1.37
C THR A 242 11.09 -3.89 -2.02
N HIS A 243 10.25 -2.89 -1.83
CA HIS A 243 10.55 -1.50 -2.16
C HIS A 243 10.67 -0.63 -0.90
N LYS A 244 10.53 -1.22 0.31
CA LYS A 244 10.56 -0.53 1.60
C LYS A 244 11.99 -0.48 2.15
N LEU A 245 12.64 0.66 1.98
CA LEU A 245 14.05 0.88 2.32
C LEU A 245 14.37 0.64 3.80
N ASN A 246 13.47 1.06 4.70
CA ASN A 246 13.63 0.86 6.14
C ASN A 246 13.68 -0.63 6.52
N GLU A 247 12.87 -1.47 5.86
CA GLU A 247 12.86 -2.91 6.08
C GLU A 247 14.16 -3.56 5.59
N VAL A 248 14.63 -3.14 4.42
CA VAL A 248 15.91 -3.60 3.85
C VAL A 248 17.06 -3.36 4.82
N MET A 249 17.16 -2.14 5.37
CA MET A 249 18.23 -1.79 6.32
C MET A 249 18.18 -2.58 7.64
N ARG A 250 16.99 -3.07 8.02
CA ARG A 250 16.77 -3.80 9.28
C ARG A 250 17.09 -5.29 9.22
N ILE A 251 16.88 -5.92 8.03
CA ILE A 251 16.87 -7.37 7.96
C ILE A 251 17.97 -7.94 7.06
N SER A 252 18.44 -7.20 6.05
CA SER A 252 19.30 -7.75 5.00
C SER A 252 20.77 -7.64 5.31
N ASP A 253 21.54 -8.64 4.87
CA ASP A 253 23.00 -8.60 4.90
C ASP A 253 23.54 -7.81 3.70
N ARG A 254 22.93 -8.04 2.51
CA ARG A 254 23.25 -7.35 1.26
C ARG A 254 21.97 -6.93 0.52
N VAL A 255 22.12 -5.95 -0.36
CA VAL A 255 21.04 -5.41 -1.19
C VAL A 255 21.48 -5.38 -2.65
N ALA A 256 20.71 -6.04 -3.51
CA ALA A 256 20.85 -5.98 -4.95
C ALA A 256 19.86 -4.98 -5.55
N ILE A 257 20.37 -3.98 -6.25
CA ILE A 257 19.58 -2.88 -6.83
C ILE A 257 19.24 -3.18 -8.28
N PHE A 258 17.95 -3.15 -8.62
CA PHE A 258 17.42 -3.33 -9.97
C PHE A 258 16.83 -2.03 -10.50
N ARG A 259 17.14 -1.68 -11.74
CA ARG A 259 16.61 -0.52 -12.44
C ARG A 259 16.43 -0.81 -13.93
N LYS A 260 15.21 -0.57 -14.47
CA LYS A 260 14.87 -0.71 -15.90
C LYS A 260 15.31 -2.05 -16.52
N GLY A 261 15.09 -3.14 -15.77
CA GLY A 261 15.40 -4.50 -16.23
C GLY A 261 16.85 -4.96 -16.01
N SER A 262 17.72 -4.13 -15.46
CA SER A 262 19.12 -4.47 -15.23
C SER A 262 19.47 -4.47 -13.73
N HIS A 263 20.38 -5.34 -13.34
CA HIS A 263 21.05 -5.31 -12.04
C HIS A 263 22.12 -4.21 -12.06
N ILE A 264 22.03 -3.25 -11.14
CA ILE A 264 22.91 -2.07 -11.11
C ILE A 264 24.12 -2.31 -10.20
N ALA A 265 23.87 -2.79 -8.98
CA ALA A 265 24.89 -3.04 -7.98
C ALA A 265 24.36 -3.97 -6.89
N THR A 266 25.25 -4.64 -6.18
CA THR A 266 24.95 -5.29 -4.89
C THR A 266 25.86 -4.71 -3.84
N VAL A 267 25.28 -4.18 -2.77
CA VAL A 267 26.01 -3.51 -1.67
C VAL A 267 25.68 -4.17 -0.34
N LYS A 268 26.58 -4.09 0.64
CA LYS A 268 26.29 -4.50 2.02
C LYS A 268 25.44 -3.43 2.71
N THR A 269 24.43 -3.84 3.46
CA THR A 269 23.58 -2.90 4.22
C THR A 269 24.36 -2.10 5.26
N SER A 270 25.41 -2.69 5.84
CA SER A 270 26.30 -2.03 6.80
C SER A 270 27.18 -0.93 6.20
N GLU A 271 27.32 -0.87 4.87
CA GLU A 271 28.22 0.04 4.14
C GLU A 271 27.44 1.06 3.28
N THR A 272 26.11 1.14 3.41
CA THR A 272 25.25 2.03 2.62
C THR A 272 24.20 2.74 3.48
N SER A 273 23.49 3.68 2.89
CA SER A 273 22.41 4.44 3.51
C SER A 273 21.13 4.40 2.67
N ILE A 274 19.98 4.71 3.29
CA ILE A 274 18.68 4.83 2.60
C ILE A 274 18.78 5.79 1.41
N LYS A 275 19.49 6.90 1.57
CA LYS A 275 19.67 7.90 0.52
C LYS A 275 20.45 7.34 -0.67
N GLU A 276 21.57 6.66 -0.41
CA GLU A 276 22.39 6.05 -1.47
C GLU A 276 21.62 4.93 -2.21
N LEU A 277 20.88 4.10 -1.47
CA LEU A 277 20.02 3.08 -2.08
C LEU A 277 18.97 3.70 -2.99
N THR A 278 18.34 4.82 -2.56
CA THR A 278 17.36 5.54 -3.38
C THR A 278 18.01 6.13 -4.63
N ASP A 279 19.14 6.79 -4.49
CA ASP A 279 19.86 7.39 -5.63
C ASP A 279 20.23 6.33 -6.67
N MET A 280 20.65 5.14 -6.23
CA MET A 280 20.93 4.01 -7.13
C MET A 280 19.67 3.44 -7.79
N MET A 281 18.56 3.33 -7.05
CA MET A 281 17.28 2.87 -7.58
C MET A 281 16.72 3.77 -8.68
N VAL A 282 16.74 5.07 -8.43
CA VAL A 282 16.17 6.09 -9.32
C VAL A 282 17.17 6.44 -10.43
N GLY A 283 18.46 6.45 -10.12
CA GLY A 283 19.56 6.83 -11.04
C GLY A 283 19.78 8.34 -11.12
N ALA A 284 19.23 9.07 -10.17
CA ALA A 284 19.44 10.51 -9.95
C ALA A 284 19.39 10.79 -8.45
N LYS A 285 19.96 11.91 -8.02
CA LYS A 285 19.81 12.36 -6.63
C LYS A 285 18.35 12.74 -6.37
N VAL A 286 17.74 12.12 -5.37
CA VAL A 286 16.34 12.34 -4.99
C VAL A 286 16.29 12.97 -3.61
N ASP A 287 15.46 13.99 -3.48
CA ASP A 287 15.09 14.51 -2.18
C ASP A 287 13.89 13.70 -1.66
N LEU A 288 14.10 13.02 -0.54
CA LEU A 288 13.09 12.15 0.09
C LEU A 288 12.34 12.87 1.23
N GLU A 289 12.49 14.18 1.36
CA GLU A 289 11.74 14.92 2.36
C GLU A 289 10.34 15.24 1.86
N ILE A 290 9.33 14.85 2.63
CA ILE A 290 7.96 15.32 2.44
C ILE A 290 7.86 16.65 3.17
N GLU A 291 7.86 17.74 2.40
CA GLU A 291 7.61 19.08 2.95
C GLU A 291 6.14 19.18 3.38
N ARG A 292 5.90 19.05 4.69
CA ARG A 292 4.58 19.26 5.26
C ARG A 292 4.43 20.71 5.71
N SER A 293 3.58 21.45 5.02
CA SER A 293 3.23 22.83 5.39
C SER A 293 2.45 22.87 6.70
N GLU A 294 2.54 24.00 7.44
CA GLU A 294 1.68 24.22 8.60
C GLU A 294 0.23 24.47 8.17
N PRO A 295 -0.76 23.93 8.92
CA PRO A 295 -2.17 24.20 8.66
C PRO A 295 -2.48 25.69 8.76
N LYS A 296 -3.18 26.24 7.76
CA LYS A 296 -3.60 27.66 7.73
C LYS A 296 -5.09 27.75 7.48
N ASP A 297 -5.74 28.71 8.13
CA ASP A 297 -7.17 29.01 7.95
C ASP A 297 -8.07 27.77 8.09
N VAL A 298 -7.78 26.98 9.11
CA VAL A 298 -8.47 25.70 9.39
C VAL A 298 -9.93 25.96 9.72
N ALA A 299 -10.85 25.40 8.92
CA ALA A 299 -12.27 25.47 9.16
C ALA A 299 -12.93 24.11 8.90
N ASP A 300 -13.90 23.76 9.72
CA ASP A 300 -14.64 22.51 9.61
C ASP A 300 -15.42 22.46 8.28
N ARG A 301 -15.24 21.42 7.49
CA ARG A 301 -15.83 21.27 6.14
C ARG A 301 -16.77 20.08 6.02
N LEU A 302 -16.38 18.93 6.50
CA LEU A 302 -17.16 17.70 6.40
C LEU A 302 -17.33 17.09 7.78
N PHE A 303 -18.57 16.98 8.21
CA PHE A 303 -18.96 16.32 9.45
C PHE A 303 -19.54 14.97 9.11
N VAL A 304 -18.98 13.93 9.64
CA VAL A 304 -19.50 12.57 9.57
C VAL A 304 -19.97 12.21 10.97
N ASN A 305 -21.26 11.88 11.13
CA ASN A 305 -21.89 11.64 12.42
C ASN A 305 -22.51 10.25 12.47
N ASN A 306 -22.03 9.41 13.38
CA ASN A 306 -22.57 8.06 13.68
C ASN A 306 -22.78 7.19 12.41
N LEU A 307 -21.83 7.27 11.47
CA LEU A 307 -21.96 6.64 10.16
C LEU A 307 -21.87 5.12 10.26
N THR A 308 -22.85 4.44 9.70
CA THR A 308 -22.88 2.97 9.57
C THR A 308 -23.10 2.59 8.11
N VAL A 309 -22.22 1.71 7.59
CA VAL A 309 -22.20 1.30 6.17
C VAL A 309 -21.97 -0.20 6.06
N LYS A 310 -22.65 -0.87 5.13
CA LYS A 310 -22.43 -2.29 4.78
C LYS A 310 -21.50 -2.44 3.58
N ASN A 311 -20.77 -3.55 3.55
CA ASN A 311 -20.02 -3.99 2.38
C ASN A 311 -20.94 -4.67 1.33
N ASN A 312 -20.35 -5.16 0.23
CA ASN A 312 -21.10 -5.85 -0.83
C ASN A 312 -21.75 -7.16 -0.39
N ASP A 313 -21.21 -7.79 0.67
CA ASP A 313 -21.70 -9.05 1.23
C ASP A 313 -22.82 -8.84 2.26
N GLY A 314 -23.24 -7.59 2.48
CA GLY A 314 -24.27 -7.21 3.46
C GLY A 314 -23.77 -7.15 4.90
N ARG A 315 -22.48 -7.35 5.16
CA ARG A 315 -21.89 -7.21 6.49
C ARG A 315 -21.59 -5.75 6.79
N VAL A 316 -21.76 -5.35 8.06
CA VAL A 316 -21.43 -3.99 8.51
C VAL A 316 -19.91 -3.80 8.48
N ALA A 317 -19.43 -2.94 7.58
CA ALA A 317 -18.01 -2.64 7.38
C ALA A 317 -17.58 -1.35 8.09
N VAL A 318 -18.50 -0.41 8.32
CA VAL A 318 -18.28 0.83 9.09
C VAL A 318 -19.36 0.90 10.16
N LYS A 319 -18.97 1.09 11.42
CA LYS A 319 -19.85 1.02 12.60
C LYS A 319 -19.72 2.29 13.44
N ASP A 320 -20.75 3.13 13.43
CA ASP A 320 -20.85 4.31 14.31
C ASP A 320 -19.64 5.24 14.25
N VAL A 321 -19.16 5.53 13.05
CA VAL A 321 -17.96 6.34 12.80
C VAL A 321 -18.33 7.82 12.79
N SER A 322 -17.63 8.64 13.61
CA SER A 322 -17.82 10.08 13.69
C SER A 322 -16.51 10.84 13.63
N PHE A 323 -16.36 11.78 12.68
CA PHE A 323 -15.19 12.64 12.56
C PHE A 323 -15.49 13.93 11.80
N ILE A 324 -14.52 14.85 11.86
CA ILE A 324 -14.56 16.12 11.11
C ILE A 324 -13.31 16.22 10.24
N ALA A 325 -13.49 16.46 8.94
CA ALA A 325 -12.43 16.85 8.03
C ALA A 325 -12.47 18.38 7.83
N ARG A 326 -11.29 19.00 7.89
CA ARG A 326 -11.11 20.46 7.93
C ARG A 326 -10.39 20.97 6.71
N SER A 327 -10.75 22.17 6.24
CA SER A 327 -9.97 22.88 5.23
C SER A 327 -8.58 23.24 5.78
N GLY A 328 -7.59 23.27 4.89
CA GLY A 328 -6.21 23.57 5.30
C GLY A 328 -5.52 22.48 6.14
N GLU A 329 -6.10 21.26 6.17
CA GLU A 329 -5.61 20.11 6.93
C GLU A 329 -5.61 18.85 6.06
N ILE A 330 -4.64 17.97 6.26
CA ILE A 330 -4.64 16.60 5.74
C ILE A 330 -4.99 15.65 6.89
N LEU A 331 -6.17 15.04 6.81
CA LEU A 331 -6.60 13.96 7.70
C LEU A 331 -6.19 12.61 7.11
N GLY A 332 -5.23 11.94 7.73
CA GLY A 332 -4.85 10.57 7.41
C GLY A 332 -5.84 9.56 7.97
N ILE A 333 -6.09 8.48 7.25
CA ILE A 333 -6.85 7.33 7.75
C ILE A 333 -5.94 6.11 7.71
N ALA A 334 -5.53 5.63 8.88
CA ALA A 334 -4.77 4.40 9.06
C ALA A 334 -5.72 3.22 9.36
N GLY A 335 -5.33 2.01 9.00
CA GLY A 335 -6.07 0.79 9.31
C GLY A 335 -5.61 -0.37 8.45
N ILE A 336 -5.80 -1.59 8.95
CA ILE A 336 -5.51 -2.82 8.20
C ILE A 336 -6.49 -2.92 7.02
N SER A 337 -6.06 -3.55 5.93
CA SER A 337 -6.93 -3.81 4.78
C SER A 337 -8.23 -4.51 5.21
N GLY A 338 -9.38 -3.95 4.80
CA GLY A 338 -10.68 -4.47 5.21
C GLY A 338 -11.28 -3.82 6.47
N SER A 339 -10.60 -2.87 7.12
CA SER A 339 -11.14 -2.14 8.29
C SER A 339 -12.19 -1.07 7.93
N GLY A 340 -12.69 -1.04 6.69
CA GLY A 340 -13.81 -0.17 6.29
C GLY A 340 -13.42 1.17 5.66
N GLN A 341 -12.12 1.41 5.41
CA GLN A 341 -11.63 2.67 4.80
C GLN A 341 -12.30 2.96 3.46
N ARG A 342 -12.39 1.93 2.61
CA ARG A 342 -13.00 2.02 1.27
C ARG A 342 -14.49 2.33 1.37
N GLU A 343 -15.20 1.58 2.19
CA GLU A 343 -16.65 1.72 2.39
C GLU A 343 -17.01 3.10 2.93
N LEU A 344 -16.18 3.63 3.84
CA LEU A 344 -16.30 4.98 4.38
C LEU A 344 -16.21 6.04 3.27
N LEU A 345 -15.18 6.00 2.43
CA LEU A 345 -15.00 6.97 1.35
C LEU A 345 -16.08 6.85 0.25
N GLU A 346 -16.48 5.61 -0.09
CA GLU A 346 -17.56 5.36 -1.05
C GLU A 346 -18.91 5.90 -0.52
N ALA A 347 -19.16 5.79 0.79
CA ALA A 347 -20.36 6.34 1.43
C ALA A 347 -20.37 7.87 1.39
N ILE A 348 -19.24 8.53 1.69
CA ILE A 348 -19.11 10.00 1.60
C ILE A 348 -19.36 10.47 0.17
N GLN A 349 -18.93 9.70 -0.84
CA GLN A 349 -19.15 10.02 -2.26
C GLN A 349 -20.57 9.67 -2.75
N GLY A 350 -21.40 9.02 -1.90
CA GLY A 350 -22.74 8.56 -2.28
C GLY A 350 -22.76 7.33 -3.19
N LEU A 351 -21.65 6.60 -3.27
CA LEU A 351 -21.54 5.33 -4.01
C LEU A 351 -22.11 4.14 -3.22
N ARG A 352 -22.26 4.31 -1.90
CA ARG A 352 -22.90 3.33 -1.00
C ARG A 352 -24.04 3.99 -0.21
N PRO A 353 -25.13 3.25 0.04
CA PRO A 353 -26.19 3.72 0.91
C PRO A 353 -25.71 3.79 2.35
N LEU A 354 -26.25 4.74 3.11
CA LEU A 354 -26.04 4.86 4.55
C LEU A 354 -27.10 4.02 5.27
N GLU A 355 -26.67 3.07 6.11
CA GLU A 355 -27.55 2.31 6.99
C GLU A 355 -27.94 3.14 8.22
N GLY A 356 -27.03 4.00 8.70
CA GLY A 356 -27.22 4.90 9.83
C GLY A 356 -26.35 6.15 9.75
N GLY A 357 -26.69 7.14 10.55
CA GLY A 357 -25.95 8.39 10.63
C GLY A 357 -26.27 9.39 9.52
N GLU A 358 -25.43 10.42 9.45
CA GLU A 358 -25.53 11.49 8.47
C GLU A 358 -24.15 12.07 8.12
N ILE A 359 -24.09 12.73 6.96
CA ILE A 359 -22.87 13.43 6.51
C ILE A 359 -23.29 14.86 6.15
N ILE A 360 -22.70 15.84 6.84
CA ILE A 360 -23.00 17.26 6.66
C ILE A 360 -21.79 17.95 6.04
N PHE A 361 -22.01 18.65 4.96
CA PHE A 361 -20.99 19.42 4.27
C PHE A 361 -21.24 20.92 4.43
N HIS A 362 -20.25 21.63 4.95
CA HIS A 362 -20.21 23.09 4.99
C HIS A 362 -19.60 23.60 3.69
N ASN A 363 -20.48 24.00 2.77
CA ASN A 363 -20.09 24.45 1.44
C ASN A 363 -19.75 25.93 1.45
N PRO A 364 -18.45 26.34 1.36
CA PRO A 364 -18.08 27.74 1.32
C PRO A 364 -18.63 28.39 0.04
N LYS A 365 -19.47 29.39 0.20
CA LYS A 365 -19.93 30.23 -0.92
C LYS A 365 -18.92 31.34 -1.16
N LYS A 366 -18.77 31.73 -2.43
CA LYS A 366 -18.03 32.94 -2.79
C LYS A 366 -18.64 34.14 -2.10
N ASP A 367 -17.81 35.06 -1.64
CA ASP A 367 -18.22 36.34 -1.08
C ASP A 367 -19.27 37.00 -1.97
N LYS A 368 -20.41 37.31 -1.40
CA LYS A 368 -21.47 38.09 -2.03
C LYS A 368 -21.63 39.41 -1.29
N PRO A 369 -21.70 40.53 -2.00
CA PRO A 369 -22.04 41.79 -1.34
C PRO A 369 -23.35 41.65 -0.56
N ALA A 370 -23.34 42.08 0.69
CA ALA A 370 -24.56 42.16 1.47
C ALA A 370 -25.46 43.23 0.82
N THR A 371 -26.68 42.88 0.50
CA THR A 371 -27.64 43.82 -0.06
C THR A 371 -28.89 43.87 0.81
N PHE A 372 -29.53 45.03 0.89
CA PHE A 372 -30.81 45.18 1.61
C PHE A 372 -31.97 44.52 0.87
N PHE A 373 -31.78 44.07 -0.36
CA PHE A 373 -32.88 43.54 -1.19
C PHE A 373 -33.57 42.31 -0.57
N HIS A 374 -32.89 41.58 0.28
CA HIS A 374 -33.42 40.35 0.90
C HIS A 374 -33.30 40.29 2.42
N LYS A 375 -32.78 41.34 3.09
CA LYS A 375 -32.54 41.31 4.56
C LYS A 375 -32.86 42.65 5.19
N THR A 376 -33.62 42.64 6.28
CA THR A 376 -33.89 43.84 7.08
C THR A 376 -32.62 44.24 7.86
N LEU A 377 -32.53 45.54 8.22
CA LEU A 377 -31.40 46.08 9.01
C LEU A 377 -31.22 45.33 10.37
N LYS A 378 -32.35 44.89 10.97
CA LYS A 378 -32.34 44.05 12.17
C LYS A 378 -31.60 42.74 11.93
N LYS A 379 -31.92 42.05 10.82
CA LYS A 379 -31.31 40.79 10.46
C LYS A 379 -29.83 40.91 10.13
N ILE A 380 -29.44 42.02 9.50
CA ILE A 380 -28.03 42.31 9.22
C ILE A 380 -27.23 42.49 10.52
N LYS A 381 -27.79 43.23 11.51
CA LYS A 381 -27.14 43.37 12.81
C LYS A 381 -27.02 42.06 13.57
N GLU A 382 -28.04 41.20 13.51
CA GLU A 382 -28.02 39.86 14.12
C GLU A 382 -26.93 38.98 13.49
N LEU A 383 -26.78 39.03 12.17
CA LEU A 383 -25.74 38.27 11.45
C LEU A 383 -24.34 38.81 11.70
N ALA A 384 -24.18 40.14 11.79
CA ALA A 384 -22.90 40.75 12.13
C ALA A 384 -22.42 40.38 13.54
N ALA A 385 -23.37 40.26 14.51
CA ALA A 385 -23.06 39.77 15.83
C ALA A 385 -22.56 38.32 15.88
N LYS A 386 -22.88 37.52 14.83
CA LYS A 386 -22.37 36.17 14.63
C LYS A 386 -21.03 36.12 13.85
N GLY A 387 -20.46 37.28 13.52
CA GLY A 387 -19.16 37.36 12.82
C GLY A 387 -19.19 36.90 11.36
N VAL A 388 -20.35 37.03 10.69
CA VAL A 388 -20.60 36.51 9.33
C VAL A 388 -20.19 37.51 8.22
N PHE A 389 -19.89 38.77 8.57
CA PHE A 389 -19.54 39.83 7.63
C PHE A 389 -18.05 40.16 7.64
N HIS A 390 -17.52 40.43 6.44
CA HIS A 390 -16.13 40.82 6.23
C HIS A 390 -16.07 42.04 5.30
N ASP A 391 -15.00 42.82 5.39
CA ASP A 391 -14.65 43.82 4.40
C ASP A 391 -14.01 43.17 3.15
N PRO A 392 -13.79 43.93 2.07
CA PRO A 392 -13.09 43.42 0.89
C PRO A 392 -11.66 42.94 1.13
N GLU A 393 -11.06 43.30 2.26
CA GLU A 393 -9.71 42.92 2.70
C GLU A 393 -9.72 41.65 3.57
N GLY A 394 -10.91 41.11 3.88
CA GLY A 394 -11.10 39.88 4.65
C GLY A 394 -11.22 40.04 6.16
N ASN A 395 -11.21 41.31 6.68
CA ASN A 395 -11.35 41.55 8.13
C ASN A 395 -12.80 41.44 8.58
N LYS A 396 -13.02 40.85 9.75
CA LYS A 396 -14.37 40.73 10.32
C LYS A 396 -14.97 42.10 10.66
N ILE A 397 -16.16 42.39 10.15
CA ILE A 397 -16.89 43.62 10.42
C ILE A 397 -17.77 43.42 11.65
N SER A 398 -17.61 44.34 12.63
CA SER A 398 -18.51 44.49 13.76
C SER A 398 -19.29 45.78 13.66
N PHE A 399 -20.60 45.73 13.66
CA PHE A 399 -21.46 46.91 13.66
C PHE A 399 -21.74 47.48 15.07
N LYS A 400 -20.99 47.02 16.09
CA LYS A 400 -21.11 47.49 17.45
C LYS A 400 -20.70 48.97 17.52
N GLY A 401 -21.62 49.87 17.93
CA GLY A 401 -21.38 51.32 18.02
C GLY A 401 -21.68 52.11 16.73
N MET A 402 -21.99 51.43 15.62
CA MET A 402 -22.32 52.11 14.36
C MET A 402 -23.80 52.53 14.27
N SER A 403 -24.03 53.71 13.72
CA SER A 403 -25.37 54.19 13.43
C SER A 403 -26.00 53.43 12.25
N ASN A 404 -27.34 53.43 12.21
CA ASN A 404 -28.07 52.78 11.10
C ASN A 404 -27.73 53.39 9.72
N ARG A 405 -27.30 54.68 9.69
CA ARG A 405 -26.94 55.41 8.48
C ARG A 405 -25.57 54.95 7.96
N GLU A 406 -24.63 54.75 8.84
CA GLU A 406 -23.28 54.25 8.49
C GLU A 406 -23.36 52.82 7.99
N ILE A 407 -24.09 51.91 8.65
CA ILE A 407 -24.31 50.53 8.22
C ILE A 407 -24.93 50.48 6.81
N ARG A 408 -25.95 51.34 6.57
CA ARG A 408 -26.56 51.42 5.21
C ARG A 408 -25.58 51.94 4.16
N LYS A 409 -24.72 52.90 4.51
CA LYS A 409 -23.72 53.44 3.62
C LYS A 409 -22.72 52.35 3.24
N MET A 410 -22.14 51.61 4.19
CA MET A 410 -21.18 50.53 3.94
C MET A 410 -21.78 49.41 3.08
N VAL A 411 -23.04 49.00 3.35
CA VAL A 411 -23.72 47.98 2.56
C VAL A 411 -24.02 48.42 1.13
N ASN A 412 -24.42 49.69 0.92
CA ASN A 412 -24.68 50.25 -0.40
C ASN A 412 -23.41 50.47 -1.22
N GLU A 413 -22.29 50.75 -0.58
CA GLU A 413 -20.97 50.89 -1.22
C GLU A 413 -20.33 49.52 -1.57
N GLY A 414 -20.97 48.39 -1.20
CA GLY A 414 -20.45 47.05 -1.44
C GLY A 414 -19.30 46.63 -0.51
N ASN A 415 -19.04 47.44 0.54
CA ASN A 415 -17.95 47.21 1.50
C ASN A 415 -18.27 46.19 2.59
N VAL A 416 -19.42 45.50 2.47
CA VAL A 416 -19.84 44.47 3.40
C VAL A 416 -20.08 43.18 2.63
N LEU A 417 -19.19 42.24 2.80
CA LEU A 417 -19.28 40.92 2.19
C LEU A 417 -19.89 39.93 3.18
N PHE A 418 -20.70 39.06 2.67
CA PHE A 418 -21.45 38.09 3.46
C PHE A 418 -20.86 36.69 3.24
N TYR A 419 -20.37 36.12 4.32
CA TYR A 419 -19.91 34.74 4.40
C TYR A 419 -21.01 33.88 5.02
N GLU A 420 -21.65 33.03 4.26
CA GLU A 420 -22.56 32.03 4.79
C GLU A 420 -22.22 30.71 4.14
N ASP A 421 -21.64 29.78 4.93
CA ASP A 421 -21.50 28.42 4.49
C ASP A 421 -22.89 27.83 4.27
N GLU A 422 -23.13 27.23 3.12
CA GLU A 422 -24.33 26.46 2.89
C GLU A 422 -24.19 25.10 3.54
N ILE A 423 -24.99 24.84 4.56
CA ILE A 423 -25.03 23.53 5.23
C ILE A 423 -25.82 22.57 4.37
N VAL A 424 -25.17 21.52 3.88
CA VAL A 424 -25.76 20.53 2.97
C VAL A 424 -25.66 19.14 3.60
N ASN A 425 -26.80 18.50 3.85
CA ASN A 425 -26.82 17.08 4.22
C ASN A 425 -26.65 16.24 2.93
N LEU A 426 -25.67 15.32 2.93
CA LEU A 426 -25.36 14.46 1.79
C LEU A 426 -26.25 13.21 1.73
N LYS A 427 -27.00 12.90 2.79
CA LYS A 427 -27.89 11.73 2.85
C LYS A 427 -28.93 11.80 1.73
N GLY A 428 -29.02 10.75 0.92
CA GLY A 428 -29.96 10.69 -0.21
C GLY A 428 -29.52 11.41 -1.48
N LYS A 429 -28.36 12.10 -1.48
CA LYS A 429 -27.79 12.66 -2.71
C LYS A 429 -27.07 11.59 -3.51
N ASN A 430 -27.23 11.68 -4.83
CA ASN A 430 -26.48 10.79 -5.71
C ASN A 430 -25.01 11.26 -5.90
N PRO A 431 -24.11 10.39 -6.39
CA PRO A 431 -22.67 10.72 -6.53
C PRO A 431 -22.41 11.95 -7.42
N LEU A 432 -23.26 12.23 -8.41
CA LEU A 432 -23.11 13.38 -9.27
C LEU A 432 -23.39 14.68 -8.54
N GLN A 433 -24.47 14.73 -7.75
CA GLN A 433 -24.83 15.89 -6.93
C GLN A 433 -23.73 16.19 -5.88
N ILE A 434 -23.19 15.15 -5.23
CA ILE A 434 -22.09 15.29 -4.26
C ILE A 434 -20.84 15.85 -4.96
N ARG A 435 -20.54 15.36 -6.14
CA ARG A 435 -19.41 15.84 -6.93
C ARG A 435 -19.58 17.31 -7.38
N GLU A 436 -20.79 17.73 -7.71
CA GLU A 436 -21.09 19.12 -8.05
C GLU A 436 -20.90 20.09 -6.87
N LEU A 437 -21.05 19.63 -5.64
CA LEU A 437 -20.70 20.39 -4.42
C LEU A 437 -19.20 20.61 -4.25
N GLY A 438 -18.35 19.89 -4.99
CA GLY A 438 -16.89 19.96 -4.90
C GLY A 438 -16.27 18.89 -4.00
N ILE A 439 -17.00 17.86 -3.63
CA ILE A 439 -16.47 16.70 -2.90
C ILE A 439 -15.98 15.68 -3.94
N ARG A 440 -14.67 15.39 -3.94
CA ARG A 440 -14.01 14.56 -4.95
C ARG A 440 -13.34 13.37 -4.29
N LEU A 441 -13.48 12.20 -4.92
CA LEU A 441 -12.77 10.99 -4.55
C LEU A 441 -11.83 10.58 -5.68
N SER A 442 -10.54 10.54 -5.40
CA SER A 442 -9.52 9.91 -6.23
C SER A 442 -9.17 8.57 -5.60
N PHE A 443 -9.89 7.54 -5.97
CA PHE A 443 -9.61 6.17 -5.59
C PHE A 443 -8.73 5.52 -6.66
N VAL A 444 -7.60 4.97 -6.26
CA VAL A 444 -6.72 4.21 -7.15
C VAL A 444 -6.93 2.72 -6.87
N PRO A 445 -7.78 2.05 -7.67
CA PRO A 445 -8.01 0.62 -7.54
C PRO A 445 -6.79 -0.18 -8.02
N GLU A 446 -6.73 -1.46 -7.67
CA GLU A 446 -5.75 -2.39 -8.22
C GLU A 446 -5.84 -2.46 -9.75
N ASP A 447 -7.05 -2.53 -10.29
CA ASP A 447 -7.31 -2.35 -11.72
C ASP A 447 -7.56 -0.86 -12.04
N ARG A 448 -6.49 -0.16 -12.41
CA ARG A 448 -6.49 1.27 -12.71
C ARG A 448 -7.29 1.64 -13.95
N LEU A 449 -7.34 0.73 -14.93
CA LEU A 449 -7.93 0.99 -16.24
C LEU A 449 -9.41 0.63 -16.32
N GLY A 450 -9.92 -0.16 -15.38
CA GLY A 450 -11.34 -0.56 -15.35
C GLY A 450 -12.23 0.40 -14.56
N MET A 451 -11.72 0.97 -13.46
CA MET A 451 -12.54 1.74 -12.51
C MET A 451 -12.24 3.25 -12.48
N GLY A 452 -11.02 3.67 -12.79
CA GLY A 452 -10.59 5.08 -12.68
C GLY A 452 -10.58 5.83 -14.01
N LEU A 453 -10.06 5.20 -15.05
CA LEU A 453 -9.90 5.72 -16.40
C LEU A 453 -10.35 4.67 -17.43
N VAL A 454 -10.75 5.11 -18.61
CA VAL A 454 -11.11 4.21 -19.71
C VAL A 454 -9.89 4.00 -20.60
N GLY A 455 -9.30 2.79 -20.56
CA GLY A 455 -8.03 2.49 -21.22
C GLY A 455 -8.00 2.75 -22.72
N ASN A 456 -9.09 2.46 -23.44
CA ASN A 456 -9.20 2.65 -24.89
C ASN A 456 -9.48 4.10 -25.31
N MET A 457 -9.82 5.00 -24.37
CA MET A 457 -9.98 6.42 -24.62
C MET A 457 -8.64 7.15 -24.49
N ASN A 458 -8.48 8.24 -25.24
CA ASN A 458 -7.31 9.12 -25.13
C ASN A 458 -7.38 10.01 -23.87
N LEU A 459 -6.32 10.75 -23.63
CA LEU A 459 -6.18 11.65 -22.47
C LEU A 459 -7.24 12.75 -22.45
N ILE A 460 -7.54 13.36 -23.60
CA ILE A 460 -8.57 14.42 -23.70
C ILE A 460 -9.95 13.86 -23.36
N ASP A 461 -10.32 12.71 -23.95
CA ASP A 461 -11.64 12.11 -23.76
C ASP A 461 -11.83 11.63 -22.31
N ASN A 462 -10.78 11.04 -21.68
CA ASN A 462 -10.81 10.71 -20.25
C ASN A 462 -10.98 11.94 -19.34
N THR A 463 -10.36 13.06 -19.70
CA THR A 463 -10.54 14.32 -18.97
C THR A 463 -11.96 14.87 -19.18
N MET A 464 -12.48 14.78 -20.41
CA MET A 464 -13.84 15.21 -20.77
C MET A 464 -14.95 14.43 -20.04
N LEU A 465 -14.73 13.15 -19.68
CA LEU A 465 -15.72 12.36 -18.91
C LEU A 465 -16.17 13.05 -17.61
N ARG A 466 -15.39 13.97 -17.06
CA ARG A 466 -15.76 14.75 -15.88
C ARG A 466 -16.45 16.08 -16.17
N SER A 467 -16.42 16.55 -17.41
CA SER A 467 -16.91 17.88 -17.82
C SER A 467 -17.81 17.90 -19.06
N TYR A 468 -18.20 16.74 -19.58
CA TYR A 468 -18.98 16.64 -20.84
C TYR A 468 -20.32 17.42 -20.81
N ARG A 469 -20.89 17.67 -19.62
CA ARG A 469 -22.14 18.44 -19.45
C ARG A 469 -21.97 19.95 -19.58
N HIS A 470 -20.71 20.44 -19.61
CA HIS A 470 -20.43 21.88 -19.75
C HIS A 470 -20.31 22.36 -21.20
N GLY A 471 -20.61 21.51 -22.18
CA GLY A 471 -20.72 21.89 -23.59
C GLY A 471 -21.94 22.73 -23.89
N HIS A 472 -21.94 23.40 -25.05
CA HIS A 472 -23.10 24.16 -25.53
C HIS A 472 -24.08 23.26 -26.29
N TRP A 473 -25.25 23.08 -25.73
CA TRP A 473 -26.37 22.37 -26.34
C TRP A 473 -26.01 20.93 -26.74
N ILE A 474 -25.97 20.58 -28.03
CA ILE A 474 -25.67 19.24 -28.56
C ILE A 474 -24.16 19.03 -28.84
N PHE A 475 -23.33 20.05 -28.70
CA PHE A 475 -21.89 19.97 -29.00
C PHE A 475 -21.07 19.72 -27.75
N LEU A 476 -20.09 18.78 -27.86
CA LEU A 476 -19.12 18.51 -26.82
C LEU A 476 -17.96 19.53 -26.89
N ASP A 477 -17.70 20.22 -25.80
CA ASP A 477 -16.52 21.07 -25.69
C ASP A 477 -15.27 20.20 -25.43
N ARG A 478 -14.38 20.10 -26.41
CA ARG A 478 -13.12 19.39 -26.34
C ARG A 478 -11.92 20.31 -26.03
N GLU A 479 -12.08 21.62 -26.22
CA GLU A 479 -10.96 22.56 -26.02
C GLU A 479 -10.64 22.77 -24.54
N ARG A 480 -11.63 22.88 -23.67
CA ARG A 480 -11.38 22.98 -22.22
C ARG A 480 -10.69 21.73 -21.66
N PRO A 481 -11.17 20.48 -21.93
CA PRO A 481 -10.45 19.27 -21.53
C PRO A 481 -9.04 19.16 -22.10
N ARG A 482 -8.80 19.62 -23.35
CA ARG A 482 -7.48 19.65 -23.97
C ARG A 482 -6.52 20.56 -23.19
N LYS A 483 -6.89 21.82 -22.96
CA LYS A 483 -6.08 22.77 -22.18
C LYS A 483 -5.83 22.27 -20.77
N LEU A 484 -6.82 21.62 -20.15
CA LEU A 484 -6.70 21.07 -18.82
C LEU A 484 -5.68 19.92 -18.77
N ILE A 485 -5.76 18.97 -19.71
CA ILE A 485 -4.82 17.84 -19.73
C ILE A 485 -3.41 18.28 -20.12
N GLU A 486 -3.24 19.26 -20.98
CA GLU A 486 -1.93 19.86 -21.31
C GLU A 486 -1.28 20.49 -20.06
N LYS A 487 -2.07 21.18 -19.24
CA LYS A 487 -1.62 21.70 -17.96
C LYS A 487 -1.20 20.57 -17.01
N ILE A 488 -2.04 19.53 -16.85
CA ILE A 488 -1.75 18.37 -15.99
C ILE A 488 -0.48 17.64 -16.45
N ILE A 489 -0.31 17.44 -17.77
CA ILE A 489 0.90 16.81 -18.33
C ILE A 489 2.15 17.58 -17.92
N LYS A 490 2.12 18.91 -18.01
CA LYS A 490 3.26 19.75 -17.65
C LYS A 490 3.51 19.81 -16.14
N GLU A 491 2.45 19.94 -15.32
CA GLU A 491 2.58 20.06 -13.85
C GLU A 491 3.03 18.77 -13.17
N LEU A 492 2.63 17.60 -13.72
CA LEU A 492 2.92 16.29 -13.14
C LEU A 492 4.01 15.53 -13.90
N ASP A 493 4.66 16.16 -14.86
CA ASP A 493 5.69 15.53 -15.70
C ASP A 493 5.23 14.17 -16.24
N ILE A 494 4.11 14.18 -16.99
CA ILE A 494 3.53 12.96 -17.56
C ILE A 494 4.22 12.65 -18.88
N SER A 495 4.91 11.53 -18.95
CA SER A 495 5.55 11.07 -20.18
C SER A 495 4.49 10.48 -21.14
N THR A 496 4.18 11.23 -22.21
CA THR A 496 3.24 10.84 -23.25
C THR A 496 3.63 11.43 -24.60
N PRO A 497 3.47 10.69 -25.71
CA PRO A 497 3.73 11.22 -27.06
C PRO A 497 2.81 12.38 -27.45
N SER A 498 1.54 12.35 -27.02
CA SER A 498 0.55 13.37 -27.32
C SER A 498 -0.67 13.30 -26.39
N THR A 499 -1.50 14.35 -26.37
CA THR A 499 -2.77 14.38 -25.65
C THR A 499 -3.83 13.43 -26.23
N THR A 500 -3.63 12.94 -27.45
CA THR A 500 -4.51 11.96 -28.13
C THR A 500 -4.05 10.51 -27.91
N THR A 501 -2.98 10.28 -27.14
CA THR A 501 -2.52 8.94 -26.78
C THR A 501 -3.56 8.23 -25.91
N GLN A 502 -3.84 6.97 -26.22
CA GLN A 502 -4.72 6.12 -25.40
C GLN A 502 -4.09 5.86 -24.02
N ILE A 503 -4.92 5.88 -22.97
CA ILE A 503 -4.45 5.67 -21.58
C ILE A 503 -3.76 4.32 -21.42
N SER A 504 -4.25 3.26 -22.07
CA SER A 504 -3.67 1.91 -22.02
C SER A 504 -2.23 1.82 -22.53
N LYS A 505 -1.77 2.82 -23.29
CA LYS A 505 -0.38 2.89 -23.81
C LYS A 505 0.58 3.60 -22.86
N LEU A 506 0.08 4.20 -21.79
CA LEU A 506 0.90 4.87 -20.78
C LEU A 506 1.44 3.86 -19.77
N SER A 507 2.58 4.18 -19.13
CA SER A 507 3.04 3.44 -17.95
C SER A 507 2.06 3.58 -16.79
N GLY A 508 2.03 2.61 -15.88
CA GLY A 508 1.14 2.64 -14.72
C GLY A 508 1.26 3.92 -13.89
N GLY A 509 2.47 4.46 -13.73
CA GLY A 509 2.71 5.72 -13.04
C GLY A 509 2.06 6.91 -13.76
N ASN A 510 2.22 7.01 -15.08
CA ASN A 510 1.60 8.07 -15.86
C ASN A 510 0.07 7.98 -15.86
N VAL A 511 -0.51 6.77 -15.93
CA VAL A 511 -1.96 6.55 -15.76
C VAL A 511 -2.45 7.14 -14.44
N GLN A 512 -1.73 6.92 -13.36
CA GLN A 512 -2.10 7.38 -12.03
C GLN A 512 -1.94 8.88 -11.86
N LYS A 513 -0.87 9.47 -12.39
CA LYS A 513 -0.69 10.93 -12.46
C LYS A 513 -1.86 11.60 -13.20
N VAL A 514 -2.33 11.02 -14.32
CA VAL A 514 -3.51 11.50 -15.04
C VAL A 514 -4.77 11.42 -14.17
N LEU A 515 -4.98 10.31 -13.47
CA LEU A 515 -6.15 10.12 -12.62
C LEU A 515 -6.21 11.15 -11.50
N VAL A 516 -5.14 11.24 -10.71
CA VAL A 516 -5.04 12.17 -9.58
C VAL A 516 -5.08 13.64 -10.06
N GLY A 517 -4.30 13.96 -11.09
CA GLY A 517 -4.26 15.31 -11.68
C GLY A 517 -5.62 15.77 -12.20
N ARG A 518 -6.38 14.89 -12.85
CA ARG A 518 -7.74 15.18 -13.33
C ARG A 518 -8.69 15.57 -12.19
N GLU A 519 -8.69 14.83 -11.09
CA GLU A 519 -9.59 15.11 -9.96
C GLU A 519 -9.19 16.39 -9.22
N ILE A 520 -7.90 16.65 -9.04
CA ILE A 520 -7.38 17.88 -8.39
C ILE A 520 -7.65 19.12 -9.26
N ALA A 521 -7.43 19.04 -10.57
CA ALA A 521 -7.59 20.17 -11.47
C ALA A 521 -9.03 20.71 -11.56
N LEU A 522 -10.01 19.97 -11.04
CA LEU A 522 -11.41 20.40 -10.93
C LEU A 522 -11.70 21.25 -9.68
N ALA A 523 -10.65 21.74 -8.98
CA ALA A 523 -10.73 22.58 -7.79
C ALA A 523 -11.71 22.05 -6.72
N PRO A 524 -11.42 20.91 -6.11
CA PRO A 524 -12.28 20.33 -5.07
C PRO A 524 -12.29 21.22 -3.82
N LYS A 525 -13.34 21.10 -3.01
CA LYS A 525 -13.44 21.68 -1.66
C LYS A 525 -13.10 20.65 -0.58
N VAL A 526 -13.43 19.39 -0.85
CA VAL A 526 -13.00 18.21 -0.12
C VAL A 526 -12.39 17.25 -1.13
N PHE A 527 -11.17 16.83 -0.90
CA PHE A 527 -10.45 15.89 -1.74
C PHE A 527 -10.08 14.64 -0.96
N MET A 528 -10.62 13.52 -1.38
CA MET A 528 -10.34 12.22 -0.77
C MET A 528 -9.40 11.44 -1.69
N ALA A 529 -8.19 11.16 -1.23
CA ALA A 529 -7.17 10.42 -1.95
C ALA A 529 -6.97 9.04 -1.30
N ALA A 530 -7.49 8.01 -1.95
CA ALA A 530 -7.34 6.64 -1.46
C ALA A 530 -6.26 5.92 -2.28
N TYR A 531 -5.20 5.52 -1.59
CA TYR A 531 -4.04 4.81 -2.13
C TYR A 531 -3.40 5.51 -3.36
N PRO A 532 -3.23 6.85 -3.34
CA PRO A 532 -2.90 7.63 -4.54
C PRO A 532 -1.51 7.33 -5.11
N VAL A 533 -0.64 6.70 -4.35
CA VAL A 533 0.73 6.35 -4.76
C VAL A 533 0.97 4.85 -4.93
N ARG A 534 -0.05 4.02 -4.74
CA ARG A 534 0.08 2.56 -4.81
C ARG A 534 0.67 2.12 -6.14
N GLY A 535 1.84 1.47 -6.09
CA GLY A 535 2.54 0.96 -7.28
C GLY A 535 3.12 2.04 -8.18
N LEU A 536 3.39 3.24 -7.67
CA LEU A 536 4.22 4.25 -8.31
C LEU A 536 5.70 4.02 -8.01
N ASP A 537 6.56 4.64 -8.83
CA ASP A 537 7.95 4.87 -8.51
C ASP A 537 8.09 5.95 -7.42
N ILE A 538 9.26 6.03 -6.80
CA ILE A 538 9.52 6.94 -5.68
C ILE A 538 9.28 8.40 -6.10
N ASN A 539 9.85 8.85 -7.22
CA ASN A 539 9.70 10.24 -7.68
C ASN A 539 8.24 10.62 -7.94
N SER A 540 7.49 9.72 -8.58
CA SER A 540 6.07 9.94 -8.83
C SER A 540 5.26 10.02 -7.54
N SER A 541 5.63 9.23 -6.52
CA SER A 541 4.98 9.25 -5.21
C SER A 541 5.18 10.59 -4.51
N TYR A 542 6.41 11.10 -4.46
CA TYR A 542 6.71 12.41 -3.85
C TYR A 542 6.04 13.57 -4.61
N THR A 543 5.95 13.49 -5.94
CA THR A 543 5.18 14.46 -6.73
C THR A 543 3.71 14.51 -6.28
N ILE A 544 3.11 13.37 -5.99
CA ILE A 544 1.72 13.29 -5.50
C ILE A 544 1.61 13.83 -4.07
N TYR A 545 2.56 13.53 -3.16
CA TYR A 545 2.55 14.05 -1.79
C TYR A 545 2.63 15.57 -1.77
N ASN A 546 3.57 16.15 -2.51
CA ASN A 546 3.71 17.61 -2.64
C ASN A 546 2.45 18.25 -3.25
N LEU A 547 1.77 17.53 -4.17
CA LEU A 547 0.53 18.00 -4.75
C LEU A 547 -0.62 18.00 -3.72
N LEU A 548 -0.68 17.00 -2.82
CA LEU A 548 -1.66 16.95 -1.73
C LEU A 548 -1.42 18.06 -0.70
N ASP A 549 -0.18 18.30 -0.31
CA ASP A 549 0.17 19.40 0.58
C ASP A 549 -0.17 20.77 -0.05
N LYS A 550 0.10 20.94 -1.35
CA LYS A 550 -0.33 22.14 -2.08
C LYS A 550 -1.85 22.33 -2.08
N GLN A 551 -2.65 21.25 -2.15
CA GLN A 551 -4.11 21.35 -2.03
C GLN A 551 -4.53 21.81 -0.63
N LYS A 552 -3.90 21.29 0.41
CA LYS A 552 -4.08 21.76 1.79
C LYS A 552 -3.78 23.25 1.91
N CYS A 553 -2.64 23.72 1.38
CA CYS A 553 -2.28 25.15 1.37
C CYS A 553 -3.30 26.03 0.63
N ASN A 554 -4.00 25.48 -0.36
CA ASN A 554 -5.10 26.14 -1.06
C ASN A 554 -6.44 26.13 -0.27
N GLY A 555 -6.43 25.70 1.00
CA GLY A 555 -7.62 25.65 1.85
C GLY A 555 -8.59 24.51 1.55
N ILE A 556 -8.13 23.45 0.89
CA ILE A 556 -8.92 22.24 0.61
C ILE A 556 -8.85 21.31 1.82
N ALA A 557 -9.97 20.68 2.20
CA ALA A 557 -9.98 19.59 3.16
C ALA A 557 -9.49 18.32 2.45
N VAL A 558 -8.35 17.79 2.87
CA VAL A 558 -7.76 16.58 2.27
C VAL A 558 -7.95 15.40 3.21
N ILE A 559 -8.49 14.30 2.71
CA ILE A 559 -8.54 13.01 3.39
C ILE A 559 -7.62 12.06 2.62
N TYR A 560 -6.61 11.54 3.30
CA TYR A 560 -5.61 10.64 2.72
C TYR A 560 -5.72 9.25 3.32
N VAL A 561 -5.83 8.22 2.49
CA VAL A 561 -5.76 6.81 2.89
C VAL A 561 -4.53 6.19 2.24
N GLY A 562 -3.63 5.65 3.04
CA GLY A 562 -2.39 5.01 2.59
C GLY A 562 -2.04 3.79 3.43
N GLU A 563 -1.17 2.94 2.90
CA GLU A 563 -0.70 1.71 3.55
C GLU A 563 0.58 1.97 4.38
N ASP A 564 1.33 3.01 4.04
CA ASP A 564 2.63 3.32 4.65
C ASP A 564 2.48 4.30 5.81
N LEU A 565 2.79 3.84 7.03
CA LEU A 565 2.72 4.64 8.24
C LEU A 565 3.77 5.76 8.27
N ASP A 566 4.94 5.57 7.64
CA ASP A 566 5.96 6.62 7.51
C ASP A 566 5.40 7.81 6.74
N VAL A 567 4.72 7.52 5.63
CA VAL A 567 4.07 8.54 4.81
C VAL A 567 2.92 9.21 5.55
N LEU A 568 2.09 8.46 6.26
CA LEU A 568 1.01 9.02 7.08
C LEU A 568 1.55 9.99 8.14
N LEU A 569 2.61 9.61 8.84
CA LEU A 569 3.27 10.46 9.85
C LEU A 569 3.96 11.69 9.23
N ALA A 570 4.54 11.56 8.04
CA ALA A 570 5.26 12.66 7.38
C ALA A 570 4.31 13.65 6.68
N LEU A 571 3.21 13.17 6.07
CA LEU A 571 2.33 13.98 5.21
C LEU A 571 1.13 14.55 5.95
N CYS A 572 0.50 13.78 6.88
CA CYS A 572 -0.77 14.16 7.50
C CYS A 572 -0.58 15.08 8.70
N ASP A 573 -1.60 15.87 9.01
CA ASP A 573 -1.63 16.70 10.22
C ASP A 573 -2.24 15.91 11.40
N ARG A 574 -3.34 15.20 11.15
CA ARG A 574 -3.99 14.27 12.09
C ARG A 574 -4.19 12.93 11.43
N ILE A 575 -4.14 11.86 12.23
CA ILE A 575 -4.40 10.50 11.75
C ILE A 575 -5.55 9.91 12.58
N MET A 576 -6.58 9.46 11.88
CA MET A 576 -7.68 8.65 12.40
C MET A 576 -7.33 7.18 12.17
N VAL A 577 -7.40 6.36 13.20
CA VAL A 577 -7.12 4.93 13.11
C VAL A 577 -8.42 4.16 13.12
N LEU A 578 -8.62 3.33 12.10
CA LEU A 578 -9.75 2.41 11.95
C LEU A 578 -9.32 0.98 12.28
N CYS A 579 -10.12 0.31 13.11
CA CYS A 579 -10.00 -1.11 13.42
C CYS A 579 -11.41 -1.74 13.38
N ASP A 580 -11.59 -2.81 12.59
CA ASP A 580 -12.86 -3.55 12.46
C ASP A 580 -14.10 -2.65 12.24
N GLY A 581 -13.95 -1.63 11.42
CA GLY A 581 -15.02 -0.70 11.07
C GLY A 581 -15.34 0.35 12.12
N LYS A 582 -14.57 0.46 13.20
CA LYS A 582 -14.73 1.49 14.25
C LYS A 582 -13.50 2.38 14.31
N ILE A 583 -13.67 3.58 14.85
CA ILE A 583 -12.54 4.46 15.19
C ILE A 583 -11.90 3.94 16.46
N SER A 584 -10.64 3.55 16.38
CA SER A 584 -9.80 3.19 17.53
C SER A 584 -9.26 4.44 18.24
N GLY A 585 -9.06 5.53 17.51
CA GLY A 585 -8.66 6.83 18.06
C GLY A 585 -8.14 7.80 17.00
N PHE A 586 -7.71 8.97 17.50
CA PHE A 586 -7.06 10.02 16.71
C PHE A 586 -5.70 10.33 17.32
N VAL A 587 -4.72 10.59 16.47
CA VAL A 587 -3.39 11.03 16.89
C VAL A 587 -2.94 12.24 16.08
N ASP A 588 -2.12 13.09 16.68
CA ASP A 588 -1.38 14.14 15.95
C ASP A 588 -0.18 13.48 15.26
N ALA A 589 -0.11 13.63 13.94
CA ALA A 589 0.94 12.98 13.14
C ALA A 589 2.36 13.50 13.46
N ARG A 590 2.50 14.67 14.11
CA ARG A 590 3.79 15.23 14.52
C ARG A 590 4.38 14.56 15.74
N THR A 591 3.54 14.01 16.62
CA THR A 591 3.96 13.46 17.92
C THR A 591 3.76 11.96 18.03
N ALA A 592 2.93 11.37 17.16
CA ALA A 592 2.64 9.94 17.17
C ALA A 592 3.84 9.10 16.66
N THR A 593 3.91 7.85 17.14
CA THR A 593 4.87 6.84 16.65
C THR A 593 4.17 5.76 15.84
N LYS A 594 4.91 5.02 15.03
CA LYS A 594 4.38 3.88 14.26
C LYS A 594 3.80 2.80 15.16
N GLU A 595 4.49 2.54 16.27
CA GLU A 595 4.11 1.53 17.25
C GLU A 595 2.75 1.88 17.86
N GLN A 596 2.54 3.15 18.22
CA GLN A 596 1.28 3.65 18.75
C GLN A 596 0.14 3.45 17.74
N ILE A 597 0.35 3.83 16.48
CA ILE A 597 -0.66 3.65 15.43
C ILE A 597 -0.90 2.15 15.18
N GLY A 598 0.16 1.34 15.14
CA GLY A 598 0.07 -0.10 14.95
C GLY A 598 -0.72 -0.80 16.06
N GLU A 599 -0.51 -0.42 17.33
CA GLU A 599 -1.34 -0.91 18.45
C GLU A 599 -2.82 -0.54 18.28
N MET A 600 -3.10 0.70 17.88
CA MET A 600 -4.47 1.16 17.67
C MET A 600 -5.15 0.45 16.48
N MET A 601 -4.38 -0.01 15.48
CA MET A 601 -4.88 -0.77 14.33
C MET A 601 -5.29 -2.21 14.70
N THR A 602 -4.78 -2.73 15.81
CA THR A 602 -5.01 -4.13 16.26
C THR A 602 -5.87 -4.23 17.52
N ARG A 603 -6.03 -3.14 18.27
CA ARG A 603 -6.89 -3.14 19.47
C ARG A 603 -8.35 -3.29 19.09
N HIS A 604 -8.91 -4.47 19.39
CA HIS A 604 -10.35 -4.58 19.52
C HIS A 604 -10.79 -3.65 20.68
N THR A 605 -11.56 -2.64 20.36
CA THR A 605 -12.17 -1.79 21.41
C THR A 605 -13.16 -2.68 22.17
N GLU A 606 -12.75 -3.27 23.28
CA GLU A 606 -13.69 -3.79 24.26
C GLU A 606 -14.50 -2.58 24.73
N VAL A 607 -15.78 -2.61 24.39
CA VAL A 607 -16.76 -1.63 24.84
C VAL A 607 -16.86 -1.78 26.35
N GLN A 608 -16.36 -0.77 27.09
CA GLN A 608 -16.79 -0.52 28.45
C GLN A 608 -18.19 0.11 28.46
#